data_5267ddffeaea242b2b4cb24f628d8580
#
_entry.id   5267ddffeaea242b2b4cb24f628d8580
#
_cell.length_a   1.000
_cell.length_b   1.000
_cell.length_c   1.000
_cell.angle_alpha   90.00
_cell.angle_beta   90.00
_cell.angle_gamma   90.00
#
_symmetry.space_group_name_H-M   'P 1'
#
loop_
_entity.id
_entity.type
_entity.pdbx_description
1 polymer ?
#
loop_
_entity_poly.entity_id
_entity_poly.type
_entity_poly.pdbx_seq_one_letter_code
_entity_poly.pdbx_strand_id
1 'polypeptide(L)'
;MTDLLRASHVTKRFGGLVAVSSVDFTIPENSIVSLIGPNGAGKTTFFNIIAGIYDPTGGEIEFSGRRMIAHSRRAWLEPVVWVLPAAIVALFTIILGFETATTTSIIAGIALTVLALMGGMLVGVSRPPWYQRLLIRFGVFKSARPNDMVVAGLGRTFQNIRLFQNMTALENVQVGMHTQLAANWLDALLSTPRDRHEEADSRVRAREYLELVGLKGRDDFLAKNLPYGDQRRLEVARALASKPSLLLLDEPTAGMNPRETQQLTNLIGRLRHDLNLTVLLIEHDMRVVMGISDRVTVLDHGEKIAEGTPDEVRRNPRVIEAYLGAPPPEAGGPVAAPADAPVADEPAPAPDAPPPASPPADALPEGGGS
;
A
#
# COMPACT_ATOMS: atom_id res chain seq x y z
N MET A 1 -2.97 22.96 12.54
CA MET A 1 -2.14 21.99 11.80
C MET A 1 -2.90 21.67 10.51
N THR A 2 -2.23 21.74 9.38
CA THR A 2 -2.81 21.37 8.08
C THR A 2 -2.82 19.85 7.95
N ASP A 3 -3.94 19.29 7.46
CA ASP A 3 -4.01 17.86 7.18
C ASP A 3 -3.26 17.56 5.88
N LEU A 4 -2.27 16.68 5.91
CA LEU A 4 -1.57 16.19 4.72
C LEU A 4 -2.44 15.21 3.93
N LEU A 5 -3.17 14.34 4.66
CA LEU A 5 -4.11 13.39 4.09
C LEU A 5 -5.44 13.45 4.83
N ARG A 6 -6.52 13.47 4.05
CA ARG A 6 -7.89 13.39 4.56
C ARG A 6 -8.67 12.33 3.77
N ALA A 7 -9.18 11.34 4.46
CA ALA A 7 -10.09 10.34 3.94
C ALA A 7 -11.49 10.63 4.50
N SER A 8 -12.50 10.70 3.64
CA SER A 8 -13.88 11.03 4.01
C SER A 8 -14.81 9.91 3.57
N HIS A 9 -15.51 9.30 4.54
CA HIS A 9 -16.50 8.23 4.35
C HIS A 9 -16.01 7.09 3.46
N VAL A 10 -14.74 6.71 3.58
CA VAL A 10 -14.12 5.69 2.74
C VAL A 10 -14.75 4.34 3.01
N THR A 11 -15.28 3.73 1.97
CA THR A 11 -15.91 2.40 2.01
C THR A 11 -15.31 1.49 0.96
N LYS A 12 -15.05 0.23 1.32
CA LYS A 12 -14.60 -0.82 0.38
C LYS A 12 -15.39 -2.10 0.60
N ARG A 13 -15.98 -2.56 -0.51
CA ARG A 13 -16.69 -3.84 -0.56
C ARG A 13 -16.02 -4.76 -1.57
N PHE A 14 -15.92 -6.03 -1.22
CA PHE A 14 -15.49 -7.11 -2.10
C PHE A 14 -16.65 -8.11 -2.20
N GLY A 15 -17.45 -8.00 -3.27
CA GLY A 15 -18.70 -8.75 -3.36
C GLY A 15 -19.64 -8.43 -2.19
N GLY A 16 -20.01 -9.44 -1.41
CA GLY A 16 -20.85 -9.29 -0.21
C GLY A 16 -20.11 -8.82 1.05
N LEU A 17 -18.77 -8.88 1.08
CA LEU A 17 -17.97 -8.51 2.25
C LEU A 17 -17.68 -7.02 2.26
N VAL A 18 -18.01 -6.34 3.36
CA VAL A 18 -17.62 -4.95 3.63
C VAL A 18 -16.32 -4.97 4.44
N ALA A 19 -15.20 -4.70 3.76
CA ALA A 19 -13.88 -4.71 4.41
C ALA A 19 -13.51 -3.37 5.08
N VAL A 20 -14.09 -2.25 4.62
CA VAL A 20 -13.98 -0.91 5.21
C VAL A 20 -15.34 -0.25 5.05
N SER A 21 -15.88 0.31 6.13
CA SER A 21 -17.22 0.87 6.23
C SER A 21 -17.19 2.32 6.69
N SER A 22 -17.36 3.25 5.75
CA SER A 22 -17.50 4.70 6.02
C SER A 22 -16.44 5.28 6.97
N VAL A 23 -15.17 4.97 6.74
CA VAL A 23 -14.08 5.43 7.60
C VAL A 23 -13.70 6.86 7.26
N ASP A 24 -13.72 7.73 8.27
CA ASP A 24 -13.14 9.08 8.27
C ASP A 24 -11.79 9.04 8.96
N PHE A 25 -10.74 9.54 8.28
CA PHE A 25 -9.38 9.45 8.77
C PHE A 25 -8.55 10.64 8.31
N THR A 26 -7.73 11.20 9.21
CA THR A 26 -6.86 12.35 8.90
C THR A 26 -5.44 12.10 9.36
N ILE A 27 -4.48 12.58 8.57
CA ILE A 27 -3.06 12.58 8.92
C ILE A 27 -2.56 14.03 8.89
N PRO A 28 -2.27 14.63 10.06
CA PRO A 28 -1.63 15.95 10.11
C PRO A 28 -0.21 15.91 9.54
N GLU A 29 0.24 17.03 8.97
CA GLU A 29 1.63 17.19 8.55
C GLU A 29 2.60 17.00 9.72
N ASN A 30 3.77 16.44 9.44
CA ASN A 30 4.86 16.23 10.41
C ASN A 30 4.41 15.47 11.67
N SER A 31 3.60 14.41 11.49
CA SER A 31 3.12 13.54 12.56
C SER A 31 3.32 12.08 12.26
N ILE A 32 3.38 11.26 13.29
CA ILE A 32 3.33 9.80 13.20
C ILE A 32 1.94 9.36 13.63
N VAL A 33 1.15 8.88 12.67
CA VAL A 33 -0.18 8.35 12.92
C VAL A 33 -0.14 6.83 12.77
N SER A 34 -0.64 6.12 13.78
CA SER A 34 -0.74 4.66 13.70
C SER A 34 -2.17 4.19 13.47
N LEU A 35 -2.30 3.17 12.63
CA LEU A 35 -3.55 2.47 12.36
C LEU A 35 -3.45 1.06 12.94
N ILE A 36 -4.23 0.76 13.97
CA ILE A 36 -4.21 -0.52 14.67
C ILE A 36 -5.59 -1.19 14.63
N GLY A 37 -5.68 -2.41 15.15
CA GLY A 37 -6.92 -3.18 15.25
C GLY A 37 -6.65 -4.68 15.17
N PRO A 38 -7.61 -5.53 15.51
CA PRO A 38 -7.46 -6.99 15.43
C PRO A 38 -7.26 -7.48 13.99
N ASN A 39 -6.95 -8.76 13.85
CA ASN A 39 -6.84 -9.39 12.53
C ASN A 39 -8.19 -9.38 11.81
N GLY A 40 -8.19 -9.02 10.53
CA GLY A 40 -9.44 -8.86 9.77
C GLY A 40 -10.15 -7.52 9.95
N ALA A 41 -9.67 -6.61 10.79
CA ALA A 41 -10.28 -5.29 11.02
C ALA A 41 -10.30 -4.34 9.81
N GLY A 42 -9.71 -4.72 8.67
CA GLY A 42 -9.71 -3.87 7.46
C GLY A 42 -8.48 -2.97 7.29
N LYS A 43 -7.49 -3.00 8.22
CA LYS A 43 -6.28 -2.15 8.20
C LYS A 43 -5.55 -2.17 6.87
N THR A 44 -5.13 -3.34 6.41
CA THR A 44 -4.38 -3.51 5.15
C THR A 44 -5.23 -3.10 3.94
N THR A 45 -6.55 -3.33 3.98
CA THR A 45 -7.45 -2.87 2.92
C THR A 45 -7.49 -1.35 2.85
N PHE A 46 -7.65 -0.68 3.99
CA PHE A 46 -7.67 0.77 4.06
C PHE A 46 -6.33 1.39 3.63
N PHE A 47 -5.22 0.81 4.07
CA PHE A 47 -3.88 1.20 3.68
C PHE A 47 -3.65 1.05 2.16
N ASN A 48 -4.15 -0.04 1.56
CA ASN A 48 -4.08 -0.25 0.12
C ASN A 48 -4.93 0.75 -0.67
N ILE A 49 -6.03 1.24 -0.08
CA ILE A 49 -6.82 2.32 -0.69
C ILE A 49 -6.02 3.63 -0.66
N ILE A 50 -5.42 3.99 0.48
CA ILE A 50 -4.57 5.19 0.60
C ILE A 50 -3.40 5.13 -0.40
N ALA A 51 -2.80 3.96 -0.60
CA ALA A 51 -1.72 3.77 -1.56
C ALA A 51 -2.16 3.74 -3.03
N GLY A 52 -3.46 3.86 -3.33
CA GLY A 52 -3.99 3.81 -4.70
C GLY A 52 -3.98 2.43 -5.34
N ILE A 53 -3.84 1.35 -4.54
CA ILE A 53 -3.87 -0.04 -5.04
C ILE A 53 -5.31 -0.51 -5.22
N TYR A 54 -6.20 -0.11 -4.31
CA TYR A 54 -7.62 -0.42 -4.39
C TYR A 54 -8.44 0.86 -4.57
N ASP A 55 -9.31 0.87 -5.55
CA ASP A 55 -10.33 1.91 -5.65
C ASP A 55 -11.37 1.71 -4.54
N PRO A 56 -11.79 2.77 -3.84
CA PRO A 56 -12.87 2.69 -2.87
C PRO A 56 -14.21 2.44 -3.58
N THR A 57 -15.15 1.79 -2.90
CA THR A 57 -16.53 1.63 -3.36
C THR A 57 -17.39 2.87 -3.02
N GLY A 58 -16.95 3.68 -2.07
CA GLY A 58 -17.54 4.95 -1.64
C GLY A 58 -16.53 5.83 -0.93
N GLY A 59 -16.83 7.13 -0.83
CA GLY A 59 -15.95 8.10 -0.19
C GLY A 59 -14.84 8.61 -1.11
N GLU A 60 -13.93 9.39 -0.54
CA GLU A 60 -12.82 10.02 -1.24
C GLU A 60 -11.61 10.23 -0.34
N ILE A 61 -10.44 10.37 -0.96
CA ILE A 61 -9.19 10.70 -0.28
C ILE A 61 -8.56 11.92 -0.96
N GLU A 62 -8.26 12.91 -0.15
CA GLU A 62 -7.47 14.07 -0.50
C GLU A 62 -6.05 13.92 0.05
N PHE A 63 -5.06 14.26 -0.77
CA PHE A 63 -3.66 14.25 -0.40
C PHE A 63 -3.01 15.57 -0.83
N SER A 64 -2.34 16.27 0.09
CA SER A 64 -1.78 17.60 -0.13
C SER A 64 -2.80 18.58 -0.75
N GLY A 65 -4.05 18.59 -0.25
CA GLY A 65 -5.14 19.44 -0.73
C GLY A 65 -5.69 19.09 -2.11
N ARG A 66 -5.29 17.95 -2.68
CA ARG A 66 -5.78 17.47 -3.98
C ARG A 66 -6.58 16.18 -3.80
N ARG A 67 -7.75 16.12 -4.41
CA ARG A 67 -8.52 14.87 -4.48
C ARG A 67 -7.76 13.88 -5.37
N MET A 68 -7.24 12.82 -4.77
CA MET A 68 -6.45 11.80 -5.46
C MET A 68 -7.27 10.53 -5.70
N ILE A 69 -8.09 10.12 -4.75
CA ILE A 69 -8.83 8.86 -4.79
C ILE A 69 -10.29 9.15 -4.46
N ALA A 70 -11.22 8.67 -5.30
CA ALA A 70 -12.64 8.78 -5.04
C ALA A 70 -13.43 7.72 -5.82
N HIS A 71 -14.62 7.38 -5.31
CA HIS A 71 -15.56 6.57 -6.06
C HIS A 71 -16.23 7.40 -7.15
N SER A 72 -16.12 6.99 -8.40
CA SER A 72 -16.81 7.62 -9.52
C SER A 72 -17.86 6.69 -10.10
N ARG A 73 -19.12 7.06 -9.96
CA ARG A 73 -20.24 6.34 -10.59
C ARG A 73 -20.21 6.37 -12.13
N ARG A 74 -19.47 7.31 -12.71
CA ARG A 74 -19.39 7.54 -14.15
C ARG A 74 -18.07 7.11 -14.78
N ALA A 75 -17.22 6.42 -14.05
CA ALA A 75 -15.90 5.96 -14.56
C ALA A 75 -16.03 5.11 -15.83
N TRP A 76 -17.13 4.40 -16.01
CA TRP A 76 -17.43 3.61 -17.21
C TRP A 76 -17.58 4.48 -18.49
N LEU A 77 -17.85 5.80 -18.35
CA LEU A 77 -17.92 6.72 -19.49
C LEU A 77 -16.54 7.14 -20.03
N GLU A 78 -15.47 6.91 -19.30
CA GLU A 78 -14.11 7.30 -19.74
C GLU A 78 -13.76 6.71 -21.13
N PRO A 79 -13.99 5.40 -21.43
CA PRO A 79 -13.77 4.87 -22.77
C PRO A 79 -14.57 5.58 -23.86
N VAL A 80 -15.78 6.01 -23.55
CA VAL A 80 -16.63 6.74 -24.51
C VAL A 80 -16.01 8.07 -24.90
N VAL A 81 -15.38 8.79 -23.95
CA VAL A 81 -14.81 10.11 -24.19
C VAL A 81 -13.63 10.05 -25.17
N TRP A 82 -12.80 8.99 -25.14
CA TRP A 82 -11.67 8.89 -26.08
C TRP A 82 -11.98 8.11 -27.35
N VAL A 83 -13.07 7.33 -27.39
CA VAL A 83 -13.59 6.71 -28.60
C VAL A 83 -14.45 7.68 -29.41
N LEU A 84 -15.13 8.64 -28.76
CA LEU A 84 -16.01 9.60 -29.40
C LEU A 84 -15.40 10.37 -30.59
N PRO A 85 -14.16 10.91 -30.51
CA PRO A 85 -13.53 11.59 -31.65
C PRO A 85 -13.38 10.67 -32.87
N ALA A 86 -12.99 9.40 -32.64
CA ALA A 86 -12.86 8.42 -33.71
C ALA A 86 -14.23 8.06 -34.33
N ALA A 87 -15.25 7.94 -33.49
CA ALA A 87 -16.62 7.70 -33.98
C ALA A 87 -17.15 8.88 -34.83
N ILE A 88 -16.87 10.13 -34.44
CA ILE A 88 -17.21 11.33 -35.19
C ILE A 88 -16.48 11.34 -36.54
N VAL A 89 -15.17 11.05 -36.55
CA VAL A 89 -14.38 10.98 -37.80
C VAL A 89 -14.93 9.88 -38.72
N ALA A 90 -15.25 8.70 -38.17
CA ALA A 90 -15.80 7.59 -38.94
C ALA A 90 -17.17 7.97 -39.54
N LEU A 91 -18.04 8.59 -38.75
CA LEU A 91 -19.33 9.04 -39.22
C LEU A 91 -19.20 10.07 -40.36
N PHE A 92 -18.30 11.04 -40.20
CA PHE A 92 -18.04 12.08 -41.19
C PHE A 92 -17.46 11.50 -42.50
N THR A 93 -16.57 10.52 -42.41
CA THR A 93 -16.02 9.82 -43.58
C THR A 93 -17.05 8.96 -44.31
N ILE A 94 -18.00 8.34 -43.57
CA ILE A 94 -19.12 7.62 -44.16
C ILE A 94 -20.03 8.58 -44.93
N ILE A 95 -20.40 9.72 -44.32
CA ILE A 95 -21.29 10.71 -44.95
C ILE A 95 -20.65 11.29 -46.21
N LEU A 96 -19.38 11.72 -46.15
CA LEU A 96 -18.69 12.26 -47.34
C LEU A 96 -18.36 11.19 -48.38
N GLY A 97 -18.10 9.96 -47.94
CA GLY A 97 -17.79 8.82 -48.81
C GLY A 97 -18.98 8.40 -49.69
N PHE A 98 -20.20 8.69 -49.26
CA PHE A 98 -21.41 8.47 -50.08
C PHE A 98 -21.49 9.39 -51.31
N GLU A 99 -20.88 10.61 -51.24
CA GLU A 99 -20.90 11.56 -52.34
C GLU A 99 -19.73 11.38 -53.34
N THR A 100 -18.60 10.81 -52.89
CA THR A 100 -17.33 10.75 -53.67
C THR A 100 -16.70 9.36 -53.71
N ALA A 101 -17.49 8.28 -53.85
CA ALA A 101 -17.04 6.88 -53.69
C ALA A 101 -15.82 6.46 -54.54
N THR A 102 -14.65 7.05 -54.27
CA THR A 102 -13.38 6.60 -54.80
C THR A 102 -12.68 5.73 -53.77
N THR A 103 -11.97 4.66 -54.23
CA THR A 103 -11.26 3.76 -53.33
C THR A 103 -10.22 4.49 -52.42
N THR A 104 -9.65 5.59 -52.95
CA THR A 104 -8.73 6.45 -52.23
C THR A 104 -9.37 7.20 -51.05
N SER A 105 -10.60 7.69 -51.19
CA SER A 105 -11.32 8.40 -50.12
C SER A 105 -11.72 7.45 -48.99
N ILE A 106 -12.07 6.21 -49.29
CA ILE A 106 -12.41 5.19 -48.29
C ILE A 106 -11.15 4.78 -47.48
N ILE A 107 -10.01 4.53 -48.14
CA ILE A 107 -8.74 4.19 -47.48
C ILE A 107 -8.28 5.35 -46.58
N ALA A 108 -8.33 6.59 -47.07
CA ALA A 108 -7.99 7.77 -46.28
C ALA A 108 -8.88 7.94 -45.04
N GLY A 109 -10.18 7.68 -45.16
CA GLY A 109 -11.14 7.73 -44.06
C GLY A 109 -10.88 6.67 -43.00
N ILE A 110 -10.57 5.43 -43.40
CA ILE A 110 -10.17 4.36 -42.45
C ILE A 110 -8.87 4.72 -41.74
N ALA A 111 -7.87 5.19 -42.49
CA ALA A 111 -6.57 5.59 -41.88
C ALA A 111 -6.76 6.73 -40.87
N LEU A 112 -7.58 7.74 -41.18
CA LEU A 112 -7.87 8.86 -40.28
C LEU A 112 -8.62 8.40 -39.01
N THR A 113 -9.57 7.47 -39.16
CA THR A 113 -10.31 6.89 -38.04
C THR A 113 -9.39 6.10 -37.10
N VAL A 114 -8.49 5.27 -37.66
CA VAL A 114 -7.49 4.52 -36.89
C VAL A 114 -6.54 5.47 -36.19
N LEU A 115 -6.06 6.51 -36.83
CA LEU A 115 -5.19 7.52 -36.23
C LEU A 115 -5.87 8.27 -35.08
N ALA A 116 -7.16 8.63 -35.24
CA ALA A 116 -7.96 9.27 -34.19
C ALA A 116 -8.17 8.33 -32.98
N LEU A 117 -8.35 7.03 -33.23
CA LEU A 117 -8.51 6.01 -32.19
C LEU A 117 -7.20 5.80 -31.43
N MET A 118 -6.08 5.72 -32.14
CA MET A 118 -4.74 5.63 -31.52
C MET A 118 -4.41 6.89 -30.71
N GLY A 119 -4.71 8.07 -31.23
CA GLY A 119 -4.53 9.34 -30.52
C GLY A 119 -5.39 9.41 -29.26
N GLY A 120 -6.67 9.02 -29.35
CA GLY A 120 -7.57 8.92 -28.20
C GLY A 120 -7.06 7.95 -27.15
N MET A 121 -6.61 6.76 -27.56
CA MET A 121 -6.03 5.76 -26.66
C MET A 121 -4.75 6.27 -25.99
N LEU A 122 -3.86 6.94 -26.73
CA LEU A 122 -2.66 7.55 -26.19
C LEU A 122 -2.99 8.59 -25.12
N VAL A 123 -3.96 9.46 -25.36
CA VAL A 123 -4.45 10.45 -24.39
C VAL A 123 -5.06 9.76 -23.17
N GLY A 124 -5.85 8.70 -23.38
CA GLY A 124 -6.45 7.92 -22.29
C GLY A 124 -5.43 7.21 -21.40
N VAL A 125 -4.30 6.76 -21.98
CA VAL A 125 -3.20 6.10 -21.25
C VAL A 125 -2.30 7.12 -20.58
N SER A 126 -1.86 8.18 -21.28
CA SER A 126 -0.92 9.18 -20.77
C SER A 126 -1.54 10.16 -19.77
N ARG A 127 -2.87 10.35 -19.85
CA ARG A 127 -3.67 11.20 -18.95
C ARG A 127 -3.05 12.59 -18.70
N PRO A 128 -2.87 13.40 -19.74
CA PRO A 128 -2.34 14.73 -19.57
C PRO A 128 -3.25 15.57 -18.64
N PRO A 129 -2.71 16.60 -17.94
CA PRO A 129 -3.46 17.39 -16.94
C PRO A 129 -4.73 18.05 -17.48
N TRP A 130 -4.74 18.43 -18.77
CA TRP A 130 -5.92 19.01 -19.41
C TRP A 130 -7.04 17.99 -19.59
N TYR A 131 -6.71 16.73 -19.88
CA TYR A 131 -7.67 15.64 -20.03
C TYR A 131 -8.31 15.28 -18.68
N GLN A 132 -7.51 15.21 -17.61
CA GLN A 132 -8.03 15.02 -16.25
C GLN A 132 -9.01 16.12 -15.85
N ARG A 133 -8.70 17.39 -16.14
CA ARG A 133 -9.61 18.52 -15.89
C ARG A 133 -10.92 18.39 -16.68
N LEU A 134 -10.85 17.93 -17.92
CA LEU A 134 -12.02 17.67 -18.75
C LEU A 134 -12.90 16.56 -18.15
N LEU A 135 -12.31 15.44 -17.75
CA LEU A 135 -13.02 14.32 -17.12
C LEU A 135 -13.75 14.76 -15.84
N ILE A 136 -13.07 15.53 -14.98
CA ILE A 136 -13.65 16.09 -13.74
C ILE A 136 -14.85 16.97 -14.07
N ARG A 137 -14.76 17.80 -15.12
CA ARG A 137 -15.86 18.68 -15.57
C ARG A 137 -17.11 17.90 -16.01
N PHE A 138 -16.92 16.70 -16.58
CA PHE A 138 -18.01 15.80 -16.94
C PHE A 138 -18.43 14.86 -15.79
N GLY A 139 -17.87 15.04 -14.58
CA GLY A 139 -18.18 14.22 -13.42
C GLY A 139 -17.60 12.80 -13.53
N VAL A 140 -16.60 12.59 -14.39
CA VAL A 140 -15.83 11.36 -14.50
C VAL A 140 -14.55 11.56 -13.74
N PHE A 141 -14.46 10.98 -12.55
CA PHE A 141 -13.25 10.98 -11.73
C PHE A 141 -12.64 9.58 -11.77
N LYS A 142 -11.35 9.49 -12.05
CA LYS A 142 -10.60 8.25 -11.95
C LYS A 142 -9.56 8.39 -10.86
N SER A 143 -9.58 7.44 -9.93
CA SER A 143 -8.62 7.39 -8.82
C SER A 143 -7.18 7.37 -9.34
N ALA A 144 -6.31 8.02 -8.60
CA ALA A 144 -4.86 7.98 -8.82
C ALA A 144 -4.36 6.53 -8.73
N ARG A 145 -3.48 6.16 -9.63
CA ARG A 145 -2.77 4.88 -9.58
C ARG A 145 -1.64 4.94 -8.55
N PRO A 146 -1.07 3.80 -8.13
CA PRO A 146 0.06 3.81 -7.19
C PRO A 146 1.24 4.68 -7.64
N ASN A 147 1.55 4.69 -8.92
CA ASN A 147 2.61 5.57 -9.46
C ASN A 147 2.26 7.06 -9.36
N ASP A 148 0.99 7.43 -9.56
CA ASP A 148 0.53 8.81 -9.41
C ASP A 148 0.64 9.25 -7.93
N MET A 149 0.38 8.33 -6.99
CA MET A 149 0.55 8.57 -5.55
C MET A 149 2.03 8.78 -5.19
N VAL A 150 2.95 7.99 -5.77
CA VAL A 150 4.40 8.19 -5.56
C VAL A 150 4.85 9.54 -6.10
N VAL A 151 4.41 9.93 -7.29
CA VAL A 151 4.72 11.25 -7.87
C VAL A 151 4.13 12.38 -7.03
N ALA A 152 2.97 12.15 -6.39
CA ALA A 152 2.37 13.13 -5.46
C ALA A 152 3.12 13.25 -4.13
N GLY A 153 4.06 12.35 -3.82
CA GLY A 153 4.88 12.39 -2.61
C GLY A 153 4.50 11.32 -1.57
N LEU A 154 3.91 10.20 -1.98
CA LEU A 154 3.61 9.07 -1.10
C LEU A 154 4.66 7.98 -1.28
N GLY A 155 5.49 7.74 -0.26
CA GLY A 155 6.41 6.59 -0.19
C GLY A 155 5.75 5.42 0.53
N ARG A 156 6.08 4.18 0.14
CA ARG A 156 5.53 2.99 0.79
C ARG A 156 6.56 1.88 0.92
N THR A 157 6.55 1.19 2.07
CA THR A 157 7.14 -0.14 2.24
C THR A 157 6.07 -1.22 2.12
N PHE A 158 6.48 -2.47 1.99
CA PHE A 158 5.57 -3.61 1.89
C PHE A 158 5.71 -4.49 3.12
N GLN A 159 4.64 -5.19 3.51
CA GLN A 159 4.67 -6.14 4.61
C GLN A 159 5.76 -7.21 4.40
N ASN A 160 5.82 -7.81 3.20
CA ASN A 160 6.94 -8.66 2.79
C ASN A 160 7.99 -7.82 2.07
N ILE A 161 9.25 -7.95 2.45
CA ILE A 161 10.37 -7.21 1.85
C ILE A 161 10.39 -7.42 0.33
N ARG A 162 10.32 -6.32 -0.41
CA ARG A 162 10.34 -6.31 -1.89
C ARG A 162 11.57 -5.56 -2.40
N LEU A 163 12.75 -6.07 -2.06
CA LEU A 163 14.01 -5.58 -2.61
C LEU A 163 14.35 -6.30 -3.91
N PHE A 164 15.13 -5.64 -4.75
CA PHE A 164 15.78 -6.27 -5.88
C PHE A 164 16.97 -7.07 -5.35
N GLN A 165 16.75 -8.36 -5.11
CA GLN A 165 17.62 -9.24 -4.36
C GLN A 165 19.04 -9.39 -4.95
N ASN A 166 19.17 -9.31 -6.28
CA ASN A 166 20.42 -9.42 -7.02
C ASN A 166 21.06 -8.06 -7.34
N MET A 167 20.49 -6.96 -6.84
CA MET A 167 21.08 -5.63 -6.88
C MET A 167 21.76 -5.32 -5.55
N THR A 168 22.73 -4.43 -5.58
CA THR A 168 23.40 -3.90 -4.40
C THR A 168 22.46 -3.01 -3.58
N ALA A 169 22.85 -2.70 -2.34
CA ALA A 169 22.11 -1.76 -1.50
C ALA A 169 22.02 -0.37 -2.17
N LEU A 170 23.12 0.10 -2.75
CA LEU A 170 23.17 1.36 -3.48
C LEU A 170 22.20 1.38 -4.66
N GLU A 171 22.22 0.38 -5.51
CA GLU A 171 21.35 0.27 -6.68
C GLU A 171 19.87 0.20 -6.29
N ASN A 172 19.52 -0.52 -5.21
CA ASN A 172 18.16 -0.53 -4.69
C ASN A 172 17.67 0.87 -4.32
N VAL A 173 18.50 1.69 -3.69
CA VAL A 173 18.15 3.08 -3.35
C VAL A 173 18.03 3.93 -4.60
N GLN A 174 18.96 3.79 -5.57
CA GLN A 174 18.91 4.51 -6.84
C GLN A 174 17.61 4.23 -7.62
N VAL A 175 17.11 2.99 -7.63
CA VAL A 175 15.80 2.67 -8.22
C VAL A 175 14.67 3.49 -7.57
N GLY A 176 14.74 3.74 -6.26
CA GLY A 176 13.78 4.62 -5.56
C GLY A 176 13.80 6.07 -6.04
N MET A 177 14.90 6.53 -6.63
CA MET A 177 15.06 7.91 -7.12
C MET A 177 14.51 8.13 -8.54
N HIS A 178 14.07 7.09 -9.25
CA HIS A 178 13.72 7.17 -10.68
C HIS A 178 12.69 8.27 -10.99
N THR A 179 11.80 8.60 -10.05
CA THR A 179 10.79 9.67 -10.21
C THR A 179 11.40 11.08 -10.19
N GLN A 180 12.65 11.23 -9.76
CA GLN A 180 13.36 12.49 -9.65
C GLN A 180 14.41 12.69 -10.75
N LEU A 181 14.69 11.65 -11.53
CA LEU A 181 15.62 11.72 -12.63
C LEU A 181 14.96 12.43 -13.81
N ALA A 182 15.68 13.40 -14.39
CA ALA A 182 15.21 14.18 -15.52
C ALA A 182 15.74 13.65 -16.86
N ALA A 183 16.74 12.76 -16.84
CA ALA A 183 17.28 12.14 -18.03
C ALA A 183 16.23 11.25 -18.71
N ASN A 184 16.07 11.42 -20.02
CA ASN A 184 15.17 10.62 -20.83
C ASN A 184 15.85 9.30 -21.25
N TRP A 185 15.06 8.31 -21.70
CA TRP A 185 15.58 7.05 -22.19
C TRP A 185 16.59 7.21 -23.33
N LEU A 186 16.50 8.29 -24.14
CA LEU A 186 17.47 8.62 -25.17
C LEU A 186 18.80 9.10 -24.59
N ASP A 187 18.76 9.89 -23.49
CA ASP A 187 19.98 10.34 -22.79
C ASP A 187 20.73 9.14 -22.21
N ALA A 188 20.00 8.20 -21.62
CA ALA A 188 20.56 6.95 -21.08
C ALA A 188 21.15 6.06 -22.20
N LEU A 189 20.44 5.91 -23.34
CA LEU A 189 20.91 5.11 -24.47
C LEU A 189 22.21 5.67 -25.09
N LEU A 190 22.31 7.01 -25.17
CA LEU A 190 23.45 7.71 -25.75
C LEU A 190 24.55 8.04 -24.74
N SER A 191 24.36 7.67 -23.44
CA SER A 191 25.27 7.98 -22.34
C SER A 191 25.75 9.44 -22.37
N THR A 192 24.81 10.37 -22.48
CA THR A 192 25.11 11.81 -22.60
C THR A 192 25.88 12.32 -21.37
N PRO A 193 26.63 13.43 -21.46
CA PRO A 193 27.28 14.04 -20.29
C PRO A 193 26.29 14.37 -19.18
N ARG A 194 25.04 14.71 -19.53
CA ARG A 194 23.94 14.96 -18.58
C ARG A 194 23.58 13.70 -17.81
N ASP A 195 23.40 12.59 -18.49
CA ASP A 195 23.09 11.29 -17.89
C ASP A 195 24.19 10.83 -16.92
N ARG A 196 25.47 10.95 -17.33
CA ARG A 196 26.61 10.59 -16.46
C ARG A 196 26.69 11.47 -15.19
N HIS A 197 26.40 12.76 -15.33
CA HIS A 197 26.40 13.66 -14.17
C HIS A 197 25.25 13.32 -13.20
N GLU A 198 24.05 13.08 -13.74
CA GLU A 198 22.89 12.69 -12.96
C GLU A 198 23.09 11.33 -12.27
N GLU A 199 23.74 10.39 -12.95
CA GLU A 199 24.11 9.09 -12.36
C GLU A 199 25.09 9.27 -11.19
N ALA A 200 26.13 10.09 -11.35
CA ALA A 200 27.09 10.37 -10.28
C ALA A 200 26.41 11.03 -9.06
N ASP A 201 25.56 12.03 -9.30
CA ASP A 201 24.79 12.70 -8.26
C ASP A 201 23.82 11.73 -7.56
N SER A 202 23.17 10.83 -8.31
CA SER A 202 22.26 9.83 -7.74
C SER A 202 23.01 8.86 -6.81
N ARG A 203 24.24 8.48 -7.15
CA ARG A 203 25.09 7.63 -6.29
C ARG A 203 25.47 8.32 -4.97
N VAL A 204 25.79 9.61 -5.02
CA VAL A 204 26.09 10.39 -3.80
C VAL A 204 24.87 10.43 -2.90
N ARG A 205 23.73 10.83 -3.44
CA ARG A 205 22.46 10.90 -2.69
C ARG A 205 22.02 9.52 -2.17
N ALA A 206 22.23 8.46 -2.94
CA ALA A 206 21.92 7.10 -2.48
C ALA A 206 22.73 6.70 -1.25
N ARG A 207 24.03 7.08 -1.17
CA ARG A 207 24.87 6.87 0.00
C ARG A 207 24.38 7.64 1.22
N GLU A 208 23.93 8.88 1.02
CA GLU A 208 23.33 9.68 2.09
C GLU A 208 22.09 8.98 2.70
N TYR A 209 21.22 8.41 1.86
CA TYR A 209 20.06 7.63 2.36
C TYR A 209 20.50 6.34 3.06
N LEU A 210 21.51 5.65 2.57
CA LEU A 210 22.06 4.46 3.26
C LEU A 210 22.65 4.85 4.62
N GLU A 211 23.38 5.95 4.70
CA GLU A 211 23.92 6.44 5.97
C GLU A 211 22.81 6.85 6.95
N LEU A 212 21.76 7.53 6.46
CA LEU A 212 20.60 7.95 7.23
C LEU A 212 19.89 6.76 7.93
N VAL A 213 19.75 5.64 7.22
CA VAL A 213 19.13 4.43 7.78
C VAL A 213 20.12 3.53 8.54
N GLY A 214 21.39 3.94 8.66
CA GLY A 214 22.42 3.21 9.40
C GLY A 214 23.06 2.06 8.64
N LEU A 215 23.08 2.12 7.30
CA LEU A 215 23.72 1.15 6.40
C LEU A 215 25.02 1.69 5.77
N LYS A 216 25.69 2.63 6.43
CA LYS A 216 26.98 3.17 5.97
C LYS A 216 28.00 2.04 5.72
N GLY A 217 28.63 2.06 4.55
CA GLY A 217 29.64 1.06 4.15
C GLY A 217 29.04 -0.28 3.70
N ARG A 218 27.73 -0.34 3.44
CA ARG A 218 27.04 -1.50 2.87
C ARG A 218 26.68 -1.33 1.40
N ASP A 219 27.21 -0.30 0.75
CA ASP A 219 26.87 0.15 -0.60
C ASP A 219 26.88 -1.00 -1.62
N ASP A 220 27.96 -1.80 -1.62
CA ASP A 220 28.21 -2.86 -2.60
C ASP A 220 27.67 -4.24 -2.18
N PHE A 221 27.02 -4.33 -1.01
CA PHE A 221 26.40 -5.59 -0.57
C PHE A 221 25.14 -5.87 -1.39
N LEU A 222 25.02 -7.08 -1.90
CA LEU A 222 23.76 -7.53 -2.52
C LEU A 222 22.66 -7.55 -1.47
N ALA A 223 21.47 -7.09 -1.84
CA ALA A 223 20.33 -7.01 -0.93
C ALA A 223 20.03 -8.35 -0.24
N LYS A 224 20.11 -9.47 -0.97
CA LYS A 224 19.90 -10.82 -0.42
C LYS A 224 20.90 -11.24 0.64
N ASN A 225 22.10 -10.64 0.67
CA ASN A 225 23.18 -10.98 1.61
C ASN A 225 23.14 -10.13 2.88
N LEU A 226 22.24 -9.16 2.97
CA LEU A 226 22.03 -8.35 4.16
C LEU A 226 21.23 -9.13 5.21
N PRO A 227 21.53 -8.96 6.52
CA PRO A 227 20.64 -9.43 7.57
C PRO A 227 19.23 -8.87 7.42
N TYR A 228 18.22 -9.58 7.95
CA TYR A 228 16.82 -9.20 7.79
C TYR A 228 16.51 -7.76 8.24
N GLY A 229 17.02 -7.34 9.40
CA GLY A 229 16.87 -5.96 9.89
C GLY A 229 17.51 -4.92 8.97
N ASP A 230 18.64 -5.25 8.33
CA ASP A 230 19.28 -4.37 7.34
C ASP A 230 18.48 -4.31 6.03
N GLN A 231 17.88 -5.43 5.60
CA GLN A 231 16.96 -5.43 4.45
C GLN A 231 15.76 -4.51 4.68
N ARG A 232 15.16 -4.53 5.87
CA ARG A 232 14.08 -3.60 6.24
C ARG A 232 14.52 -2.14 6.20
N ARG A 233 15.70 -1.85 6.75
CA ARG A 233 16.28 -0.49 6.68
C ARG A 233 16.55 -0.06 5.24
N LEU A 234 17.02 -0.97 4.39
CA LEU A 234 17.21 -0.71 2.96
C LEU A 234 15.90 -0.44 2.23
N GLU A 235 14.82 -1.15 2.57
CA GLU A 235 13.49 -0.88 2.02
C GLU A 235 12.99 0.52 2.39
N VAL A 236 13.21 0.94 3.64
CA VAL A 236 12.91 2.31 4.09
C VAL A 236 13.77 3.33 3.31
N ALA A 237 15.08 3.09 3.15
CA ALA A 237 15.96 3.97 2.38
C ALA A 237 15.48 4.14 0.93
N ARG A 238 15.08 3.05 0.28
CA ARG A 238 14.52 3.08 -1.07
C ARG A 238 13.22 3.88 -1.14
N ALA A 239 12.34 3.75 -0.15
CA ALA A 239 11.11 4.53 -0.10
C ALA A 239 11.40 6.03 0.13
N LEU A 240 12.36 6.37 0.99
CA LEU A 240 12.81 7.74 1.25
C LEU A 240 13.46 8.38 0.01
N ALA A 241 14.09 7.60 -0.84
CA ALA A 241 14.76 8.06 -2.05
C ALA A 241 13.80 8.71 -3.05
N SER A 242 12.49 8.43 -2.98
CA SER A 242 11.47 9.14 -3.75
C SER A 242 11.13 10.54 -3.20
N LYS A 243 11.74 10.97 -2.07
CA LYS A 243 11.47 12.21 -1.32
C LYS A 243 9.99 12.36 -0.96
N PRO A 244 9.41 11.38 -0.25
CA PRO A 244 8.01 11.42 0.09
C PRO A 244 7.71 12.50 1.14
N SER A 245 6.51 13.08 1.08
CA SER A 245 5.94 13.87 2.19
C SER A 245 5.19 12.98 3.18
N LEU A 246 4.67 11.81 2.71
CA LEU A 246 4.02 10.79 3.53
C LEU A 246 4.68 9.43 3.30
N LEU A 247 5.19 8.83 4.36
CA LEU A 247 5.74 7.47 4.34
C LEU A 247 4.74 6.48 4.95
N LEU A 248 4.34 5.49 4.18
CA LEU A 248 3.48 4.39 4.59
C LEU A 248 4.33 3.19 5.00
N LEU A 249 4.23 2.76 6.26
CA LEU A 249 4.95 1.62 6.83
C LEU A 249 3.96 0.51 7.23
N ASP A 250 4.07 -0.66 6.61
CA ASP A 250 3.20 -1.80 6.83
C ASP A 250 3.95 -2.88 7.63
N GLU A 251 3.67 -2.96 8.93
CA GLU A 251 4.31 -3.86 9.91
C GLU A 251 5.86 -3.88 9.78
N PRO A 252 6.52 -2.71 9.87
CA PRO A 252 7.95 -2.63 9.59
C PRO A 252 8.82 -3.40 10.58
N THR A 253 8.32 -3.69 11.79
CA THR A 253 9.06 -4.41 12.83
C THR A 253 8.77 -5.91 12.86
N ALA A 254 7.88 -6.41 12.00
CA ALA A 254 7.55 -7.84 11.95
C ALA A 254 8.78 -8.71 11.69
N GLY A 255 8.97 -9.75 12.51
CA GLY A 255 10.08 -10.69 12.39
C GLY A 255 11.44 -10.17 12.91
N MET A 256 11.49 -8.97 13.49
CA MET A 256 12.69 -8.41 14.10
C MET A 256 12.85 -8.82 15.57
N ASN A 257 14.10 -8.92 16.02
CA ASN A 257 14.39 -9.06 17.44
C ASN A 257 14.14 -7.72 18.18
N PRO A 258 14.01 -7.72 19.54
CA PRO A 258 13.70 -6.50 20.29
C PRO A 258 14.69 -5.35 20.08
N ARG A 259 15.97 -5.65 19.87
CA ARG A 259 17.01 -4.65 19.62
C ARG A 259 16.85 -4.00 18.24
N GLU A 260 16.59 -4.79 17.23
CA GLU A 260 16.32 -4.32 15.85
C GLU A 260 15.04 -3.48 15.80
N THR A 261 13.98 -3.95 16.49
CA THR A 261 12.71 -3.21 16.64
C THR A 261 12.96 -1.82 17.23
N GLN A 262 13.71 -1.75 18.34
CA GLN A 262 14.03 -0.46 18.97
C GLN A 262 14.87 0.45 18.06
N GLN A 263 15.82 -0.11 17.32
CA GLN A 263 16.64 0.66 16.37
C GLN A 263 15.80 1.24 15.24
N LEU A 264 14.88 0.44 14.68
CA LEU A 264 13.98 0.90 13.61
C LEU A 264 12.98 1.93 14.14
N THR A 265 12.42 1.72 15.32
CA THR A 265 11.53 2.67 16.01
C THR A 265 12.21 4.04 16.20
N ASN A 266 13.46 4.03 16.70
CA ASN A 266 14.25 5.25 16.86
C ASN A 266 14.57 5.91 15.50
N LEU A 267 14.81 5.11 14.46
CA LEU A 267 15.00 5.62 13.10
C LEU A 267 13.75 6.35 12.61
N ILE A 268 12.57 5.74 12.73
CA ILE A 268 11.30 6.35 12.30
C ILE A 268 11.07 7.69 13.02
N GLY A 269 11.33 7.75 14.34
CA GLY A 269 11.24 8.99 15.11
C GLY A 269 12.19 10.08 14.59
N ARG A 270 13.45 9.74 14.27
CA ARG A 270 14.43 10.66 13.67
C ARG A 270 13.97 11.16 12.28
N LEU A 271 13.49 10.26 11.42
CA LEU A 271 13.02 10.63 10.09
C LEU A 271 11.93 11.70 10.13
N ARG A 272 11.02 11.62 11.11
CA ARG A 272 10.01 12.65 11.35
C ARG A 272 10.65 14.00 11.65
N HIS A 273 11.62 14.05 12.58
CA HIS A 273 12.24 15.29 13.03
C HIS A 273 13.22 15.88 12.00
N ASP A 274 14.09 15.05 11.44
CA ASP A 274 15.20 15.49 10.59
C ASP A 274 14.74 15.84 9.17
N LEU A 275 13.71 15.13 8.67
CA LEU A 275 13.19 15.32 7.30
C LEU A 275 11.80 15.98 7.27
N ASN A 276 11.23 16.38 8.41
CA ASN A 276 9.83 16.82 8.52
C ASN A 276 8.85 15.84 7.85
N LEU A 277 9.12 14.54 7.99
CA LEU A 277 8.39 13.48 7.33
C LEU A 277 7.11 13.13 8.11
N THR A 278 6.01 13.02 7.40
CA THR A 278 4.78 12.45 7.96
C THR A 278 4.80 10.93 7.78
N VAL A 279 4.37 10.18 8.79
CA VAL A 279 4.39 8.72 8.76
C VAL A 279 3.01 8.16 9.10
N LEU A 280 2.51 7.23 8.26
CA LEU A 280 1.41 6.35 8.61
C LEU A 280 1.97 4.94 8.87
N LEU A 281 1.75 4.45 10.07
CA LEU A 281 2.26 3.18 10.55
C LEU A 281 1.11 2.19 10.78
N ILE A 282 1.18 1.00 10.18
CA ILE A 282 0.41 -0.16 10.63
C ILE A 282 1.32 -1.02 11.47
N GLU A 283 0.93 -1.31 12.69
CA GLU A 283 1.67 -2.17 13.62
C GLU A 283 0.72 -2.93 14.53
N HIS A 284 1.19 -4.06 15.01
CA HIS A 284 0.51 -4.88 16.01
C HIS A 284 1.30 -4.95 17.34
N ASP A 285 2.57 -4.55 17.37
CA ASP A 285 3.32 -4.38 18.61
C ASP A 285 2.94 -3.04 19.28
N MET A 286 2.10 -3.15 20.31
CA MET A 286 1.61 -1.99 21.05
C MET A 286 2.74 -1.16 21.68
N ARG A 287 3.90 -1.75 21.99
CA ARG A 287 5.04 -1.01 22.54
C ARG A 287 5.60 -0.03 21.51
N VAL A 288 5.69 -0.46 20.25
CA VAL A 288 6.11 0.41 19.14
C VAL A 288 5.08 1.52 18.96
N VAL A 289 3.81 1.15 18.80
CA VAL A 289 2.72 2.11 18.57
C VAL A 289 2.68 3.18 19.67
N MET A 290 2.65 2.76 20.94
CA MET A 290 2.57 3.69 22.08
C MET A 290 3.85 4.52 22.26
N GLY A 291 5.00 4.03 21.76
CA GLY A 291 6.30 4.70 21.92
C GLY A 291 6.59 5.81 20.91
N ILE A 292 5.98 5.80 19.73
CA ILE A 292 6.32 6.76 18.67
C ILE A 292 5.14 7.52 18.07
N SER A 293 3.90 7.06 18.27
CA SER A 293 2.76 7.67 17.62
C SER A 293 2.30 8.94 18.33
N ASP A 294 1.99 9.99 17.56
CA ASP A 294 1.32 11.18 18.05
C ASP A 294 -0.20 10.92 18.16
N ARG A 295 -0.71 10.09 17.25
CA ARG A 295 -2.14 9.76 17.16
C ARG A 295 -2.30 8.30 16.74
N VAL A 296 -3.29 7.65 17.35
CA VAL A 296 -3.63 6.26 17.07
C VAL A 296 -5.08 6.17 16.65
N THR A 297 -5.35 5.51 15.53
CA THR A 297 -6.70 5.19 15.07
C THR A 297 -6.88 3.67 15.13
N VAL A 298 -8.02 3.26 15.68
CA VAL A 298 -8.35 1.84 15.84
C VAL A 298 -9.49 1.48 14.90
N LEU A 299 -9.23 0.46 14.08
CA LEU A 299 -10.28 -0.18 13.27
C LEU A 299 -10.69 -1.51 13.89
N ASP A 300 -11.98 -1.79 13.80
CA ASP A 300 -12.54 -3.11 14.08
C ASP A 300 -13.68 -3.38 13.10
N HIS A 301 -13.73 -4.59 12.52
CA HIS A 301 -14.73 -5.02 11.53
C HIS A 301 -14.97 -4.00 10.40
N GLY A 302 -13.91 -3.28 9.98
CA GLY A 302 -13.96 -2.27 8.92
C GLY A 302 -14.42 -0.89 9.37
N GLU A 303 -14.72 -0.67 10.65
CA GLU A 303 -15.18 0.60 11.21
C GLU A 303 -14.13 1.23 12.13
N LYS A 304 -14.11 2.55 12.21
CA LYS A 304 -13.29 3.28 13.17
C LYS A 304 -14.00 3.28 14.55
N ILE A 305 -13.41 2.56 15.52
CA ILE A 305 -13.97 2.44 16.86
C ILE A 305 -13.39 3.43 17.88
N ALA A 306 -12.15 3.90 17.62
CA ALA A 306 -11.49 4.89 18.47
C ALA A 306 -10.45 5.68 17.68
N GLU A 307 -10.15 6.89 18.16
CA GLU A 307 -9.08 7.74 17.67
C GLU A 307 -8.67 8.70 18.80
N GLY A 308 -7.36 8.88 18.99
CA GLY A 308 -6.84 9.75 20.04
C GLY A 308 -5.34 9.60 20.23
N THR A 309 -4.83 10.14 21.32
CA THR A 309 -3.46 9.89 21.77
C THR A 309 -3.27 8.43 22.17
N PRO A 310 -2.03 7.91 22.19
CA PRO A 310 -1.76 6.55 22.64
C PRO A 310 -2.38 6.22 24.00
N ASP A 311 -2.30 7.15 24.98
CA ASP A 311 -2.85 6.94 26.31
C ASP A 311 -4.39 6.90 26.35
N GLU A 312 -5.07 7.72 25.54
CA GLU A 312 -6.52 7.70 25.41
C GLU A 312 -7.01 6.40 24.80
N VAL A 313 -6.37 5.96 23.73
CA VAL A 313 -6.72 4.72 23.03
C VAL A 313 -6.48 3.50 23.92
N ARG A 314 -5.38 3.47 24.68
CA ARG A 314 -5.06 2.38 25.63
C ARG A 314 -6.13 2.19 26.71
N ARG A 315 -6.80 3.27 27.12
CA ARG A 315 -7.83 3.24 28.18
C ARG A 315 -9.26 3.11 27.65
N ASN A 316 -9.43 3.08 26.35
CA ASN A 316 -10.76 3.04 25.74
C ASN A 316 -11.38 1.64 25.88
N PRO A 317 -12.54 1.50 26.55
CA PRO A 317 -13.19 0.19 26.78
C PRO A 317 -13.50 -0.57 25.48
N ARG A 318 -13.94 0.13 24.42
CA ARG A 318 -14.24 -0.49 23.11
C ARG A 318 -12.99 -1.07 22.47
N VAL A 319 -11.83 -0.43 22.66
CA VAL A 319 -10.55 -0.94 22.15
C VAL A 319 -10.13 -2.19 22.93
N ILE A 320 -10.27 -2.16 24.26
CA ILE A 320 -9.96 -3.31 25.12
C ILE A 320 -10.84 -4.51 24.73
N GLU A 321 -12.14 -4.29 24.55
CA GLU A 321 -13.10 -5.31 24.12
C GLU A 321 -12.74 -5.90 22.76
N ALA A 322 -12.37 -5.06 21.77
CA ALA A 322 -12.01 -5.50 20.44
C ALA A 322 -10.74 -6.42 20.40
N TYR A 323 -9.83 -6.24 21.37
CA TYR A 323 -8.61 -7.06 21.46
C TYR A 323 -8.73 -8.28 22.39
N LEU A 324 -9.52 -8.19 23.46
CA LEU A 324 -9.67 -9.24 24.48
C LEU A 324 -10.97 -10.06 24.31
N GLY A 325 -11.88 -9.62 23.46
CA GLY A 325 -13.25 -10.12 23.39
C GLY A 325 -14.15 -9.49 24.47
N ALA A 326 -15.46 -9.56 24.26
CA ALA A 326 -16.42 -9.10 25.27
C ALA A 326 -16.20 -9.85 26.59
N PRO A 327 -16.19 -9.16 27.74
CA PRO A 327 -16.18 -9.85 29.02
C PRO A 327 -17.40 -10.79 29.09
N PRO A 328 -17.26 -11.96 29.68
CA PRO A 328 -18.41 -12.83 29.86
C PRO A 328 -19.51 -12.02 30.56
N PRO A 329 -20.79 -12.18 30.17
CA PRO A 329 -21.88 -11.44 30.81
C PRO A 329 -21.76 -11.65 32.33
N GLU A 330 -21.68 -10.53 33.08
CA GLU A 330 -21.65 -10.59 34.53
C GLU A 330 -22.81 -11.45 34.98
N ALA A 331 -22.52 -12.52 35.69
CA ALA A 331 -23.48 -13.38 36.33
C ALA A 331 -24.09 -12.59 37.50
N GLY A 332 -24.92 -11.61 37.19
CA GLY A 332 -25.63 -10.71 38.09
C GLY A 332 -27.10 -11.07 38.16
N GLY A 333 -27.40 -12.07 38.92
CA GLY A 333 -28.73 -12.44 39.36
C GLY A 333 -28.68 -13.77 40.10
N PRO A 334 -29.34 -13.91 41.27
CA PRO A 334 -29.38 -15.20 41.94
C PRO A 334 -30.08 -16.20 41.03
N VAL A 335 -29.34 -17.17 40.54
CA VAL A 335 -29.89 -18.32 39.79
C VAL A 335 -30.76 -19.07 40.81
N ALA A 336 -32.09 -18.97 40.66
CA ALA A 336 -33.00 -19.90 41.27
C ALA A 336 -32.62 -21.31 40.80
N ALA A 337 -32.25 -22.18 41.73
CA ALA A 337 -31.91 -23.54 41.46
C ALA A 337 -33.08 -24.24 40.72
N PRO A 338 -32.87 -24.88 39.56
CA PRO A 338 -33.90 -25.76 39.03
C PRO A 338 -33.93 -27.03 39.89
N ALA A 339 -35.12 -27.28 40.46
CA ALA A 339 -35.44 -28.56 41.07
C ALA A 339 -35.47 -29.66 39.99
N ASP A 340 -34.83 -30.75 40.34
CA ASP A 340 -35.02 -32.11 39.75
C ASP A 340 -34.90 -32.23 38.21
N ALA A 341 -33.69 -32.57 37.76
CA ALA A 341 -33.46 -33.31 36.52
C ALA A 341 -32.79 -34.67 36.87
N PRO A 342 -33.21 -35.78 36.26
CA PRO A 342 -32.68 -37.11 36.57
C PRO A 342 -31.23 -37.26 36.10
N VAL A 343 -30.43 -37.89 36.95
CA VAL A 343 -29.05 -38.29 36.69
C VAL A 343 -29.03 -39.24 35.48
N ALA A 344 -28.44 -38.78 34.40
CA ALA A 344 -28.13 -39.63 33.25
C ALA A 344 -26.82 -40.37 33.53
N ASP A 345 -26.86 -41.68 33.31
CA ASP A 345 -25.76 -42.63 33.50
C ASP A 345 -24.45 -42.19 32.79
N GLU A 346 -23.37 -42.35 33.52
CA GLU A 346 -22.00 -42.13 33.11
C GLU A 346 -21.62 -43.15 32.03
N PRO A 347 -21.16 -42.80 30.82
CA PRO A 347 -20.70 -43.79 29.85
C PRO A 347 -19.35 -44.36 30.28
N ALA A 348 -19.24 -45.71 30.20
CA ALA A 348 -18.06 -46.50 30.53
C ALA A 348 -16.79 -46.02 29.77
N PRO A 349 -15.59 -46.17 30.38
CA PRO A 349 -14.34 -45.79 29.73
C PRO A 349 -14.04 -46.63 28.49
N ALA A 350 -13.59 -45.95 27.43
CA ALA A 350 -13.16 -46.58 26.18
C ALA A 350 -11.87 -47.41 26.40
N PRO A 351 -11.72 -48.57 25.70
CA PRO A 351 -10.53 -49.41 25.85
C PRO A 351 -9.28 -48.73 25.27
N ASP A 352 -8.14 -48.99 25.98
CA ASP A 352 -6.80 -48.47 25.65
C ASP A 352 -6.39 -48.69 24.19
N ALA A 353 -5.92 -47.60 23.55
CA ALA A 353 -5.29 -47.68 22.24
C ALA A 353 -3.88 -48.31 22.37
N PRO A 354 -3.48 -49.18 21.41
CA PRO A 354 -2.15 -49.80 21.43
C PRO A 354 -1.04 -48.75 21.19
N PRO A 355 0.18 -49.01 21.75
CA PRO A 355 1.28 -48.07 21.63
C PRO A 355 1.81 -47.97 20.18
N PRO A 356 2.38 -46.83 19.77
CA PRO A 356 2.90 -46.62 18.42
C PRO A 356 4.10 -47.55 18.16
N ALA A 357 4.11 -48.14 16.95
CA ALA A 357 5.17 -49.05 16.49
C ALA A 357 6.50 -48.30 16.38
N SER A 358 7.58 -48.94 16.85
CA SER A 358 8.95 -48.49 16.73
C SER A 358 9.39 -48.39 15.26
N PRO A 359 10.23 -47.42 14.88
CA PRO A 359 10.77 -47.37 13.53
C PRO A 359 11.76 -48.50 13.26
N PRO A 360 11.85 -49.03 12.01
CA PRO A 360 12.79 -50.09 11.68
C PRO A 360 14.25 -49.55 11.76
N ALA A 361 15.07 -50.31 12.52
CA ALA A 361 16.51 -50.27 12.43
C ALA A 361 16.91 -50.96 11.12
N ASP A 362 17.78 -50.32 10.34
CA ASP A 362 18.72 -50.87 9.36
C ASP A 362 18.76 -49.99 8.09
N ALA A 363 19.80 -49.18 8.03
CA ALA A 363 20.64 -49.04 6.82
C ALA A 363 21.90 -48.18 7.16
N LEU A 364 22.95 -48.86 7.57
CA LEU A 364 24.31 -48.37 7.49
C LEU A 364 24.75 -48.34 6.00
N PRO A 365 25.38 -47.31 5.49
CA PRO A 365 26.06 -47.40 4.20
C PRO A 365 27.43 -48.02 4.45
N GLU A 366 27.66 -49.15 3.77
CA GLU A 366 28.98 -49.75 3.61
C GLU A 366 29.91 -48.81 2.87
N GLY A 367 31.13 -48.71 3.39
CA GLY A 367 32.23 -48.03 2.74
C GLY A 367 32.74 -48.84 1.55
N GLY A 368 33.23 -48.16 0.54
CA GLY A 368 33.92 -48.71 -0.61
C GLY A 368 34.84 -47.66 -1.17
N GLY A 369 36.16 -47.86 -0.86
CA GLY A 369 37.23 -47.04 -1.41
C GLY A 369 37.59 -47.36 -2.84
N SER A 370 38.18 -46.47 -3.50
CA SER A 370 39.38 -46.46 -4.32
C SER A 370 39.45 -45.16 -5.09
#